data_8c5e3e3e8754fd789ac490b639658a32
#
_entry.id   8c5e3e3e8754fd789ac490b639658a32
#
_cell.length_a   1.000
_cell.length_b   1.000
_cell.length_c   1.000
_cell.angle_alpha   90.00
_cell.angle_beta   90.00
_cell.angle_gamma   90.00
#
_symmetry.space_group_name_H-M   'P 1'
#
loop_
_entity.id
_entity.type
_entity.pdbx_description
1 polymer ?
#
loop_
_entity_poly.entity_id
_entity_poly.type
_entity_poly.pdbx_seq_one_letter_code
_entity_poly.pdbx_strand_id
1 'polypeptide(L)'
;TAPALAVLVKFEVFNVLVGTPFNNLPEWIAAWNRVDPGLLSVTDVNKDGILQLNEMSIGGDIIVLATPAIGGLPYVVSGLVAAGGLAAALSTADGLLLTIANALSHDLYYKMIDPNASTARRVTISKTLLLIVALAAAYVAAQKPADILFLVSAAFSFAAAAFFPALVLGIFWKRATGIA
;
A
#
# COMPACT_ATOMS: atom_id res chain seq x y z
N THR A 1 13.90 -11.61 2.77
CA THR A 1 13.60 -10.84 4.03
C THR A 1 12.18 -11.07 4.51
N ALA A 2 11.14 -11.00 3.65
CA ALA A 2 9.76 -11.22 4.08
C ALA A 2 9.50 -12.60 4.75
N PRO A 3 10.00 -13.73 4.23
CA PRO A 3 9.82 -15.02 4.92
C PRO A 3 10.49 -15.08 6.30
N ALA A 4 11.64 -14.42 6.47
CA ALA A 4 12.31 -14.38 7.77
C ALA A 4 11.51 -13.60 8.81
N LEU A 5 10.92 -12.45 8.43
CA LEU A 5 10.04 -11.67 9.30
C LEU A 5 8.77 -12.44 9.67
N ALA A 6 8.16 -13.13 8.71
CA ALA A 6 6.99 -13.98 8.98
C ALA A 6 7.30 -15.12 9.97
N VAL A 7 8.51 -15.70 9.88
CA VAL A 7 8.95 -16.73 10.82
C VAL A 7 9.16 -16.15 12.22
N LEU A 8 9.76 -14.95 12.35
CA LEU A 8 9.94 -14.28 13.65
C LEU A 8 8.60 -13.92 14.29
N VAL A 9 7.68 -13.34 13.53
CA VAL A 9 6.32 -13.02 14.01
C VAL A 9 5.59 -14.30 14.44
N LYS A 10 5.68 -15.35 13.65
CA LYS A 10 5.08 -16.64 13.97
C LYS A 10 5.69 -17.22 15.25
N PHE A 11 7.00 -17.16 15.41
CA PHE A 11 7.69 -17.63 16.60
C PHE A 11 7.24 -16.86 17.86
N GLU A 12 7.20 -15.53 17.79
CA GLU A 12 6.75 -14.67 18.88
C GLU A 12 5.29 -14.96 19.26
N VAL A 13 4.40 -15.02 18.27
CA VAL A 13 2.98 -15.32 18.50
C VAL A 13 2.80 -16.69 19.15
N PHE A 14 3.45 -17.73 18.62
CA PHE A 14 3.24 -19.10 19.12
C PHE A 14 3.91 -19.35 20.47
N ASN A 15 5.11 -18.82 20.72
CA ASN A 15 5.86 -19.18 21.90
C ASN A 15 5.73 -18.19 23.06
N VAL A 16 5.36 -16.95 22.76
CA VAL A 16 5.30 -15.88 23.77
C VAL A 16 3.87 -15.43 24.06
N LEU A 17 3.03 -15.32 23.04
CA LEU A 17 1.69 -14.75 23.21
C LEU A 17 0.61 -15.80 23.46
N VAL A 18 0.65 -16.94 22.76
CA VAL A 18 -0.35 -18.01 22.97
C VAL A 18 -0.21 -18.61 24.38
N GLY A 19 -1.33 -18.65 25.09
CA GLY A 19 -1.35 -19.10 26.49
C GLY A 19 -1.17 -17.98 27.52
N THR A 20 -0.99 -16.72 27.07
CA THR A 20 -0.90 -15.57 27.99
C THR A 20 -2.31 -15.07 28.35
N PRO A 21 -2.57 -14.75 29.64
CA PRO A 21 -3.83 -14.13 30.04
C PRO A 21 -4.04 -12.79 29.35
N PHE A 22 -5.28 -12.48 28.95
CA PHE A 22 -5.65 -11.23 28.26
C PHE A 22 -5.20 -9.99 29.03
N ASN A 23 -5.16 -10.04 30.36
CA ASN A 23 -4.72 -8.92 31.20
C ASN A 23 -3.21 -8.66 31.17
N ASN A 24 -2.42 -9.60 30.67
CA ASN A 24 -0.96 -9.53 30.61
C ASN A 24 -0.43 -9.41 29.19
N LEU A 25 -1.28 -9.11 28.22
CA LEU A 25 -0.87 -8.93 26.83
C LEU A 25 0.05 -7.70 26.68
N PRO A 26 1.07 -7.75 25.82
CA PRO A 26 1.95 -6.63 25.55
C PRO A 26 1.19 -5.37 25.08
N GLU A 27 1.65 -4.20 25.52
CA GLU A 27 1.01 -2.91 25.20
C GLU A 27 0.90 -2.62 23.70
N TRP A 28 1.82 -3.15 22.89
CA TRP A 28 1.79 -2.97 21.46
C TRP A 28 0.53 -3.55 20.81
N ILE A 29 -0.04 -4.64 21.35
CA ILE A 29 -1.30 -5.23 20.86
C ILE A 29 -2.44 -4.23 21.03
N ALA A 30 -2.57 -3.62 22.20
CA ALA A 30 -3.60 -2.62 22.47
C ALA A 30 -3.37 -1.34 21.64
N ALA A 31 -2.13 -0.96 21.40
CA ALA A 31 -1.79 0.20 20.58
C ALA A 31 -2.24 0.00 19.12
N TRP A 32 -1.94 -1.13 18.51
CA TRP A 32 -2.33 -1.42 17.13
C TRP A 32 -3.83 -1.66 16.95
N ASN A 33 -4.48 -2.34 17.90
CA ASN A 33 -5.93 -2.52 17.87
C ASN A 33 -6.70 -1.19 17.92
N ARG A 34 -6.17 -0.17 18.61
CA ARG A 34 -6.73 1.19 18.60
C ARG A 34 -6.62 1.90 17.26
N VAL A 35 -5.56 1.61 16.49
CA VAL A 35 -5.38 2.22 15.17
C VAL A 35 -6.42 1.70 14.20
N ASP A 36 -6.52 0.39 14.07
CA ASP A 36 -7.50 -0.26 13.21
C ASP A 36 -7.68 -1.73 13.64
N PRO A 37 -8.88 -2.13 14.11
CA PRO A 37 -9.17 -3.52 14.45
C PRO A 37 -9.00 -4.51 13.28
N GLY A 38 -9.05 -4.05 12.04
CA GLY A 38 -8.79 -4.87 10.85
C GLY A 38 -7.31 -5.22 10.68
N LEU A 39 -6.39 -4.44 11.26
CA LEU A 39 -4.95 -4.71 11.19
C LEU A 39 -4.51 -5.71 12.26
N LEU A 40 -5.01 -5.57 13.46
CA LEU A 40 -4.75 -6.48 14.59
C LEU A 40 -5.98 -6.53 15.48
N SER A 41 -6.59 -7.70 15.61
CA SER A 41 -7.66 -7.90 16.55
C SER A 41 -7.39 -9.09 17.46
N VAL A 42 -7.76 -8.94 18.72
CA VAL A 42 -7.67 -9.97 19.74
C VAL A 42 -9.01 -10.00 20.47
N THR A 43 -9.71 -11.12 20.40
CA THR A 43 -11.04 -11.27 20.97
C THR A 43 -11.15 -12.60 21.69
N ASP A 44 -11.46 -12.58 22.96
CA ASP A 44 -11.71 -13.77 23.75
C ASP A 44 -13.07 -14.39 23.35
N VAL A 45 -13.02 -15.39 22.48
CA VAL A 45 -14.22 -16.03 21.90
C VAL A 45 -14.84 -17.03 22.86
N ASN A 46 -13.99 -17.79 23.55
CA ASN A 46 -14.42 -18.86 24.47
C ASN A 46 -14.60 -18.37 25.93
N LYS A 47 -14.19 -17.14 26.23
CA LYS A 47 -14.25 -16.47 27.54
C LYS A 47 -13.46 -17.22 28.64
N ASP A 48 -12.33 -17.83 28.25
CA ASP A 48 -11.43 -18.49 29.21
C ASP A 48 -10.37 -17.54 29.78
N GLY A 49 -10.26 -16.33 29.22
CA GLY A 49 -9.31 -15.31 29.64
C GLY A 49 -7.85 -15.60 29.23
N ILE A 50 -7.61 -16.58 28.37
CA ILE A 50 -6.29 -16.99 27.89
C ILE A 50 -6.25 -16.87 26.36
N LEU A 51 -5.28 -16.15 25.84
CA LEU A 51 -5.13 -15.94 24.41
C LEU A 51 -4.83 -17.26 23.68
N GLN A 52 -5.69 -17.60 22.72
CA GLN A 52 -5.51 -18.70 21.80
C GLN A 52 -5.23 -18.18 20.37
N LEU A 53 -4.66 -19.05 19.52
CA LEU A 53 -4.28 -18.67 18.17
C LEU A 53 -5.47 -18.25 17.30
N ASN A 54 -6.61 -18.89 17.47
CA ASN A 54 -7.85 -18.59 16.76
C ASN A 54 -8.54 -17.31 17.21
N GLU A 55 -8.09 -16.72 18.31
CA GLU A 55 -8.60 -15.48 18.91
C GLU A 55 -7.80 -14.25 18.50
N MET A 56 -6.70 -14.47 17.78
CA MET A 56 -5.82 -13.42 17.28
C MET A 56 -5.87 -13.37 15.76
N SER A 57 -6.24 -12.23 15.22
CA SER A 57 -6.18 -11.95 13.78
C SER A 57 -5.16 -10.86 13.50
N ILE A 58 -4.18 -11.16 12.64
CA ILE A 58 -3.13 -10.23 12.22
C ILE A 58 -3.26 -10.01 10.72
N GLY A 59 -3.54 -8.79 10.31
CA GLY A 59 -3.56 -8.39 8.91
C GLY A 59 -2.15 -8.47 8.28
N GLY A 60 -2.06 -8.94 7.03
CA GLY A 60 -0.78 -9.06 6.33
C GLY A 60 -0.04 -7.73 6.17
N ASP A 61 -0.77 -6.64 6.04
CA ASP A 61 -0.22 -5.31 5.77
C ASP A 61 0.52 -4.69 6.96
N ILE A 62 0.25 -5.14 8.20
CA ILE A 62 0.89 -4.60 9.40
C ILE A 62 2.23 -5.27 9.73
N ILE A 63 2.48 -6.49 9.27
CA ILE A 63 3.60 -7.32 9.72
C ILE A 63 4.94 -6.59 9.67
N VAL A 64 5.24 -5.90 8.57
CA VAL A 64 6.51 -5.19 8.41
C VAL A 64 6.64 -4.02 9.39
N LEU A 65 5.58 -3.25 9.58
CA LEU A 65 5.58 -2.06 10.45
C LEU A 65 5.55 -2.43 11.93
N ALA A 66 4.88 -3.53 12.30
CA ALA A 66 4.78 -3.99 13.67
C ALA A 66 6.00 -4.82 14.13
N THR A 67 6.80 -5.36 13.23
CA THR A 67 7.95 -6.21 13.55
C THR A 67 8.88 -5.63 14.63
N PRO A 68 9.27 -4.34 14.63
CA PRO A 68 10.11 -3.79 15.70
C PRO A 68 9.43 -3.81 17.07
N ALA A 69 8.12 -3.55 17.11
CA ALA A 69 7.35 -3.59 18.36
C ALA A 69 7.20 -5.04 18.87
N ILE A 70 6.92 -5.99 17.97
CA ILE A 70 6.83 -7.43 18.28
C ILE A 70 8.17 -7.95 18.80
N GLY A 71 9.29 -7.54 18.19
CA GLY A 71 10.64 -7.94 18.61
C GLY A 71 11.18 -7.21 19.84
N GLY A 72 10.34 -6.42 20.56
CA GLY A 72 10.74 -5.71 21.77
C GLY A 72 11.77 -4.61 21.58
N LEU A 73 11.94 -4.10 20.35
CA LEU A 73 12.88 -3.02 20.07
C LEU A 73 12.38 -1.68 20.65
N PRO A 74 13.29 -0.74 20.97
CA PRO A 74 12.90 0.58 21.48
C PRO A 74 11.92 1.29 20.55
N TYR A 75 10.99 2.06 21.11
CA TYR A 75 9.96 2.78 20.36
C TYR A 75 10.51 3.71 19.26
N VAL A 76 11.75 4.19 19.42
CA VAL A 76 12.45 5.01 18.42
C VAL A 76 12.64 4.22 17.11
N VAL A 77 12.98 2.93 17.21
CA VAL A 77 13.16 2.06 16.03
C VAL A 77 11.82 1.85 15.32
N SER A 78 10.75 1.61 16.07
CA SER A 78 9.39 1.51 15.50
C SER A 78 8.98 2.79 14.81
N GLY A 79 9.28 3.95 15.39
CA GLY A 79 9.05 5.25 14.77
C GLY A 79 9.83 5.47 13.48
N LEU A 80 11.11 5.06 13.44
CA LEU A 80 11.93 5.15 12.23
C LEU A 80 11.40 4.23 11.10
N VAL A 81 10.98 3.02 11.44
CA VAL A 81 10.40 2.08 10.46
C VAL A 81 9.09 2.63 9.91
N ALA A 82 8.22 3.17 10.78
CA ALA A 82 6.98 3.79 10.35
C ALA A 82 7.20 5.02 9.45
N ALA A 83 8.15 5.89 9.82
CA ALA A 83 8.53 7.06 9.02
C ALA A 83 9.12 6.64 7.66
N GLY A 84 9.97 5.62 7.63
CA GLY A 84 10.53 5.05 6.41
C GLY A 84 9.46 4.46 5.50
N GLY A 85 8.51 3.71 6.07
CA GLY A 85 7.36 3.17 5.34
C GLY A 85 6.49 4.26 4.72
N LEU A 86 6.18 5.31 5.50
CA LEU A 86 5.43 6.46 5.02
C LEU A 86 6.18 7.21 3.90
N ALA A 87 7.47 7.45 4.06
CA ALA A 87 8.29 8.10 3.06
C ALA A 87 8.34 7.31 1.74
N ALA A 88 8.47 5.99 1.81
CA ALA A 88 8.44 5.11 0.64
C ALA A 88 7.09 5.16 -0.08
N ALA A 89 5.99 5.11 0.68
CA ALA A 89 4.64 5.20 0.13
C ALA A 89 4.38 6.54 -0.56
N LEU A 90 4.74 7.66 0.08
CA LEU A 90 4.59 9.01 -0.47
C LEU A 90 5.44 9.20 -1.73
N SER A 91 6.69 8.73 -1.75
CA SER A 91 7.57 8.81 -2.93
C SER A 91 6.97 8.10 -4.14
N THR A 92 6.38 6.92 -3.94
CA THR A 92 5.72 6.16 -5.01
C THR A 92 4.44 6.85 -5.47
N ALA A 93 3.61 7.32 -4.54
CA ALA A 93 2.37 8.02 -4.85
C ALA A 93 2.61 9.31 -5.65
N ASP A 94 3.63 10.08 -5.27
CA ASP A 94 4.00 11.34 -5.96
C ASP A 94 4.39 11.08 -7.42
N GLY A 95 5.26 10.08 -7.67
CA GLY A 95 5.65 9.69 -9.03
C GLY A 95 4.47 9.24 -9.89
N LEU A 96 3.55 8.44 -9.34
CA LEU A 96 2.37 7.96 -10.06
C LEU A 96 1.39 9.09 -10.35
N LEU A 97 1.09 9.93 -9.37
CA LEU A 97 0.19 11.07 -9.52
C LEU A 97 0.71 12.07 -10.56
N LEU A 98 2.03 12.36 -10.52
CA LEU A 98 2.66 13.24 -11.49
C LEU A 98 2.59 12.66 -12.91
N THR A 99 2.82 11.36 -13.06
CA THR A 99 2.74 10.68 -14.36
C THR A 99 1.34 10.76 -14.95
N ILE A 100 0.30 10.48 -14.16
CA ILE A 100 -1.10 10.56 -14.57
C ILE A 100 -1.47 12.01 -14.93
N ALA A 101 -1.11 12.97 -14.09
CA ALA A 101 -1.41 14.38 -14.33
C ALA A 101 -0.72 14.90 -15.60
N ASN A 102 0.52 14.48 -15.86
CA ASN A 102 1.24 14.83 -17.09
C ASN A 102 0.61 14.19 -18.34
N ALA A 103 0.24 12.92 -18.29
CA ALA A 103 -0.46 12.27 -19.40
C ALA A 103 -1.79 12.98 -19.73
N LEU A 104 -2.58 13.30 -18.72
CA LEU A 104 -3.84 14.02 -18.92
C LEU A 104 -3.65 15.45 -19.43
N SER A 105 -2.67 16.20 -18.89
CA SER A 105 -2.45 17.58 -19.27
C SER A 105 -1.73 17.73 -20.61
N HIS A 106 -0.73 16.89 -20.88
CA HIS A 106 0.07 17.00 -22.09
C HIS A 106 -0.55 16.23 -23.24
N ASP A 107 -0.89 14.95 -23.04
CA ASP A 107 -1.35 14.12 -24.15
C ASP A 107 -2.83 14.37 -24.49
N LEU A 108 -3.69 14.51 -23.49
CA LEU A 108 -5.10 14.75 -23.72
C LEU A 108 -5.39 16.25 -23.94
N TYR A 109 -5.05 17.11 -22.97
CA TYR A 109 -5.45 18.52 -23.07
C TYR A 109 -4.65 19.27 -24.14
N TYR A 110 -3.31 19.24 -24.07
CA TYR A 110 -2.48 20.04 -24.98
C TYR A 110 -2.49 19.52 -26.42
N LYS A 111 -2.37 18.21 -26.65
CA LYS A 111 -2.34 17.67 -28.03
C LYS A 111 -3.71 17.59 -28.68
N MET A 112 -4.79 17.37 -27.91
CA MET A 112 -6.11 17.11 -28.48
C MET A 112 -7.10 18.26 -28.36
N ILE A 113 -7.01 19.07 -27.27
CA ILE A 113 -8.02 20.11 -26.97
C ILE A 113 -7.50 21.51 -27.33
N ASP A 114 -6.32 21.91 -26.83
CA ASP A 114 -5.77 23.25 -27.05
C ASP A 114 -4.25 23.22 -27.31
N PRO A 115 -3.85 22.96 -28.57
CA PRO A 115 -2.43 22.93 -28.95
C PRO A 115 -1.70 24.29 -28.78
N ASN A 116 -2.44 25.39 -28.76
CA ASN A 116 -1.90 26.74 -28.65
C ASN A 116 -1.90 27.29 -27.22
N ALA A 117 -2.21 26.47 -26.23
CA ALA A 117 -2.25 26.89 -24.84
C ALA A 117 -0.90 27.45 -24.36
N SER A 118 -0.94 28.59 -23.67
CA SER A 118 0.24 29.20 -23.08
C SER A 118 0.84 28.30 -21.99
N THR A 119 2.14 28.41 -21.75
CA THR A 119 2.84 27.62 -20.72
C THR A 119 2.21 27.78 -19.33
N ALA A 120 1.81 28.99 -18.96
CA ALA A 120 1.12 29.25 -17.70
C ALA A 120 -0.19 28.46 -17.57
N ARG A 121 -0.99 28.43 -18.64
CA ARG A 121 -2.27 27.70 -18.69
C ARG A 121 -2.06 26.19 -18.57
N ARG A 122 -1.04 25.65 -19.26
CA ARG A 122 -0.69 24.20 -19.16
C ARG A 122 -0.31 23.81 -17.73
N VAL A 123 0.54 24.61 -17.06
CA VAL A 123 0.95 24.38 -15.67
C VAL A 123 -0.25 24.43 -14.72
N THR A 124 -1.15 25.39 -14.91
CA THR A 124 -2.36 25.50 -14.08
C THR A 124 -3.25 24.29 -14.26
N ILE A 125 -3.49 23.84 -15.50
CA ILE A 125 -4.31 22.66 -15.78
C ILE A 125 -3.67 21.39 -15.23
N SER A 126 -2.34 21.22 -15.39
CA SER A 126 -1.62 20.09 -14.82
C SER A 126 -1.78 20.03 -13.28
N LYS A 127 -1.64 21.16 -12.58
CA LYS A 127 -1.85 21.25 -11.13
C LYS A 127 -3.30 20.93 -10.72
N THR A 128 -4.27 21.42 -11.48
CA THR A 128 -5.70 21.14 -11.21
C THR A 128 -6.01 19.65 -11.42
N LEU A 129 -5.52 19.06 -12.50
CA LEU A 129 -5.68 17.63 -12.76
C LEU A 129 -4.97 16.78 -11.70
N LEU A 130 -3.78 17.16 -11.29
CA LEU A 130 -3.06 16.49 -10.19
C LEU A 130 -3.91 16.46 -8.92
N LEU A 131 -4.49 17.61 -8.54
CA LEU A 131 -5.35 17.71 -7.36
C LEU A 131 -6.60 16.82 -7.48
N ILE A 132 -7.26 16.84 -8.64
CA ILE A 132 -8.45 16.03 -8.87
C ILE A 132 -8.11 14.54 -8.77
N VAL A 133 -7.04 14.09 -9.41
CA VAL A 133 -6.59 12.69 -9.37
C VAL A 133 -6.20 12.28 -7.95
N ALA A 134 -5.48 13.15 -7.22
CA ALA A 134 -5.09 12.89 -5.84
C ALA A 134 -6.31 12.74 -4.92
N LEU A 135 -7.32 13.62 -5.05
CA LEU A 135 -8.55 13.53 -4.27
C LEU A 135 -9.37 12.28 -4.62
N ALA A 136 -9.45 11.93 -5.90
CA ALA A 136 -10.13 10.71 -6.33
C ALA A 136 -9.43 9.46 -5.80
N ALA A 137 -8.09 9.39 -5.86
CA ALA A 137 -7.31 8.30 -5.31
C ALA A 137 -7.48 8.19 -3.79
N ALA A 138 -7.43 9.31 -3.08
CA ALA A 138 -7.65 9.36 -1.63
C ALA A 138 -9.07 8.89 -1.24
N TYR A 139 -10.07 9.28 -2.01
CA TYR A 139 -11.46 8.83 -1.79
C TYR A 139 -11.60 7.32 -1.95
N VAL A 140 -11.02 6.75 -3.01
CA VAL A 140 -11.04 5.29 -3.22
C VAL A 140 -10.26 4.56 -2.14
N ALA A 141 -9.09 5.06 -1.76
CA ALA A 141 -8.27 4.48 -0.71
C ALA A 141 -8.97 4.49 0.66
N ALA A 142 -9.73 5.54 0.96
CA ALA A 142 -10.49 5.64 2.21
C ALA A 142 -11.58 4.56 2.35
N GLN A 143 -12.05 3.99 1.24
CA GLN A 143 -13.04 2.91 1.26
C GLN A 143 -12.44 1.53 1.53
N LYS A 144 -11.10 1.40 1.59
CA LYS A 144 -10.38 0.14 1.82
C LYS A 144 -10.94 -1.03 0.98
N PRO A 145 -10.95 -0.93 -0.37
CA PRO A 145 -11.64 -1.89 -1.22
C PRO A 145 -11.03 -3.30 -1.16
N ALA A 146 -9.75 -3.42 -0.81
CA ALA A 146 -9.04 -4.69 -0.67
C ALA A 146 -7.71 -4.51 0.05
N ASP A 147 -7.03 -5.61 0.39
CA ASP A 147 -5.69 -5.60 0.95
C ASP A 147 -4.68 -4.97 -0.01
N ILE A 148 -3.65 -4.31 0.52
CA ILE A 148 -2.62 -3.61 -0.27
C ILE A 148 -1.95 -4.55 -1.27
N LEU A 149 -1.61 -5.76 -0.85
CA LEU A 149 -0.97 -6.76 -1.72
C LEU A 149 -1.83 -7.12 -2.93
N PHE A 150 -3.14 -7.28 -2.73
CA PHE A 150 -4.08 -7.55 -3.82
C PHE A 150 -4.15 -6.38 -4.80
N LEU A 151 -4.26 -5.14 -4.31
CA LEU A 151 -4.33 -3.94 -5.14
C LEU A 151 -3.06 -3.74 -5.97
N VAL A 152 -1.89 -3.94 -5.37
CA VAL A 152 -0.60 -3.86 -6.06
C VAL A 152 -0.49 -4.95 -7.14
N SER A 153 -0.85 -6.20 -6.82
CA SER A 153 -0.82 -7.31 -7.77
C SER A 153 -1.76 -7.08 -8.94
N ALA A 154 -2.96 -6.55 -8.69
CA ALA A 154 -3.91 -6.19 -9.73
C ALA A 154 -3.35 -5.08 -10.63
N ALA A 155 -2.77 -4.01 -10.06
CA ALA A 155 -2.17 -2.92 -10.82
C ALA A 155 -1.04 -3.40 -11.75
N PHE A 156 -0.15 -4.25 -11.25
CA PHE A 156 0.91 -4.85 -12.09
C PHE A 156 0.36 -5.79 -13.16
N SER A 157 -0.70 -6.54 -12.87
CA SER A 157 -1.35 -7.42 -13.84
C SER A 157 -1.97 -6.62 -14.98
N PHE A 158 -2.66 -5.52 -14.68
CA PHE A 158 -3.18 -4.62 -15.70
C PHE A 158 -2.07 -3.96 -16.54
N ALA A 159 -1.02 -3.49 -15.89
CA ALA A 159 0.14 -2.90 -16.58
C ALA A 159 0.80 -3.93 -17.51
N ALA A 160 1.04 -5.13 -17.01
CA ALA A 160 1.62 -6.21 -17.81
C ALA A 160 0.74 -6.58 -19.00
N ALA A 161 -0.58 -6.72 -18.81
CA ALA A 161 -1.51 -7.03 -19.88
C ALA A 161 -1.56 -5.93 -20.95
N ALA A 162 -1.44 -4.66 -20.56
CA ALA A 162 -1.46 -3.54 -21.50
C ALA A 162 -0.13 -3.38 -22.26
N PHE A 163 1.00 -3.47 -21.56
CA PHE A 163 2.32 -3.15 -22.16
C PHE A 163 3.02 -4.35 -22.77
N PHE A 164 2.86 -5.54 -22.23
CA PHE A 164 3.60 -6.73 -22.70
C PHE A 164 3.33 -7.06 -24.17
N PRO A 165 2.07 -7.13 -24.67
CA PRO A 165 1.82 -7.37 -26.07
C PRO A 165 2.41 -6.29 -26.98
N ALA A 166 2.24 -5.02 -26.59
CA ALA A 166 2.75 -3.89 -27.38
C ALA A 166 4.28 -3.91 -27.49
N LEU A 167 4.99 -4.19 -26.36
CA LEU A 167 6.44 -4.27 -26.35
C LEU A 167 6.94 -5.47 -27.14
N VAL A 168 6.38 -6.66 -26.93
CA VAL A 168 6.83 -7.89 -27.63
C VAL A 168 6.57 -7.78 -29.13
N LEU A 169 5.38 -7.38 -29.54
CA LEU A 169 5.06 -7.24 -30.95
C LEU A 169 5.83 -6.07 -31.59
N GLY A 170 6.02 -4.95 -30.88
CA GLY A 170 6.81 -3.82 -31.40
C GLY A 170 8.28 -4.13 -31.61
N ILE A 171 8.87 -5.01 -30.79
CA ILE A 171 10.28 -5.41 -30.90
C ILE A 171 10.48 -6.54 -31.92
N PHE A 172 9.65 -7.57 -31.83
CA PHE A 172 9.88 -8.82 -32.58
C PHE A 172 9.09 -8.94 -33.87
N TRP A 173 7.99 -8.21 -34.02
CA TRP A 173 7.15 -8.31 -35.22
C TRP A 173 7.41 -7.16 -36.21
N LYS A 174 8.15 -7.44 -37.27
CA LYS A 174 8.52 -6.46 -38.32
C LYS A 174 7.35 -5.76 -39.03
N ARG A 175 6.13 -6.31 -38.93
CA ARG A 175 4.92 -5.74 -39.53
C ARG A 175 4.11 -4.88 -38.54
N ALA A 176 4.52 -4.77 -37.26
CA ALA A 176 3.88 -3.88 -36.32
C ALA A 176 4.13 -2.43 -36.76
N THR A 177 3.10 -1.74 -37.18
CA THR A 177 3.14 -0.33 -37.60
C THR A 177 2.36 0.50 -36.59
N GLY A 178 2.61 1.82 -36.53
CA GLY A 178 1.89 2.72 -35.64
C GLY A 178 0.39 2.89 -35.89
N ILE A 179 -0.15 2.16 -36.89
CA ILE A 179 -1.57 2.16 -37.25
C ILE A 179 -2.25 0.83 -36.86
N ALA A 180 -1.50 -0.14 -36.36
CA ALA A 180 -2.03 -1.44 -35.94
C ALA A 180 -2.48 -1.45 -34.49
#